data_1f59f1a82aee87b3bf4baa22ab3c238b
#
_entry.id   1f59f1a82aee87b3bf4baa22ab3c238b
#
_cell.length_a   1.000
_cell.length_b   1.000
_cell.length_c   1.000
_cell.angle_alpha   90.00
_cell.angle_beta   90.00
_cell.angle_gamma   90.00
#
_symmetry.space_group_name_H-M   'P 1'
#
loop_
_entity.id
_entity.type
_entity.pdbx_description
1 polymer ?
#
loop_
_entity_poly.entity_id
_entity_poly.type
_entity_poly.pdbx_seq_one_letter_code
_entity_poly.pdbx_strand_id
1 'polypeptide(L)'
;MKAIPFDPEKDLAPLPFEARHVELAKELKQLGIPWVPHVGCFVWDAEGIIDAGSPFPENIYFILSLPRFISIFGSIEAMREKLVLLPTWHQARLLCRRLGIEDKEIADIWTFGLTMNPGDELQAVYQKLADALRHPRS
;
A
#
# COMPACT_ATOMS: atom_id res chain seq x y z
N MET A 1 -29.48 6.60 -3.16
CA MET A 1 -29.24 5.20 -2.76
C MET A 1 -28.08 5.14 -1.78
N LYS A 2 -28.31 4.55 -0.62
CA LYS A 2 -27.24 4.37 0.34
C LYS A 2 -26.29 3.30 -0.13
N ALA A 3 -24.99 3.58 -0.11
CA ALA A 3 -24.00 2.55 -0.34
C ALA A 3 -24.05 1.54 0.79
N ILE A 4 -24.02 0.26 0.43
CA ILE A 4 -23.96 -0.81 1.42
C ILE A 4 -22.51 -0.84 1.93
N PRO A 5 -22.30 -0.64 3.23
CA PRO A 5 -20.93 -0.65 3.75
C PRO A 5 -20.30 -2.04 3.63
N PHE A 6 -19.00 -2.05 3.43
CA PHE A 6 -18.21 -3.27 3.40
C PHE A 6 -18.29 -3.98 4.75
N ASP A 7 -18.57 -5.29 4.74
CA ASP A 7 -18.63 -6.12 5.92
C ASP A 7 -17.42 -7.06 5.94
N PRO A 8 -16.46 -6.84 6.85
CA PRO A 8 -15.23 -7.64 6.85
C PRO A 8 -15.44 -9.12 7.16
N GLU A 9 -16.62 -9.50 7.70
CA GLU A 9 -16.91 -10.90 8.00
C GLU A 9 -17.51 -11.64 6.81
N LYS A 10 -18.18 -10.94 5.91
CA LYS A 10 -18.90 -11.54 4.80
C LYS A 10 -18.29 -11.26 3.45
N ASP A 11 -17.71 -10.09 3.28
CA ASP A 11 -17.24 -9.62 1.99
C ASP A 11 -15.77 -9.92 1.81
N LEU A 12 -15.38 -10.11 0.54
CA LEU A 12 -13.97 -10.28 0.21
C LEU A 12 -13.32 -8.91 0.18
N ALA A 13 -12.54 -8.62 1.22
CA ALA A 13 -11.81 -7.37 1.29
C ALA A 13 -10.84 -7.27 0.11
N PRO A 14 -10.82 -6.16 -0.63
CA PRO A 14 -9.84 -5.99 -1.71
C PRO A 14 -8.43 -5.88 -1.16
N LEU A 15 -8.30 -5.58 0.13
CA LEU A 15 -7.02 -5.28 0.77
C LEU A 15 -7.00 -5.87 2.17
N PRO A 16 -5.87 -6.44 2.60
CA PRO A 16 -5.72 -6.94 3.96
C PRO A 16 -5.25 -5.86 4.93
N PHE A 17 -5.38 -4.57 4.60
CA PHE A 17 -4.71 -3.49 5.33
C PHE A 17 -5.15 -3.40 6.78
N GLU A 18 -4.25 -3.79 7.64
CA GLU A 18 -4.31 -3.62 9.08
C GLU A 18 -3.27 -2.58 9.50
N ALA A 19 -3.25 -2.24 10.79
CA ALA A 19 -2.28 -1.28 11.31
C ALA A 19 -0.83 -1.66 10.98
N ARG A 20 -0.49 -2.95 11.03
CA ARG A 20 0.86 -3.43 10.71
C ARG A 20 1.28 -3.12 9.28
N HIS A 21 0.34 -3.19 8.33
CA HIS A 21 0.63 -2.86 6.92
C HIS A 21 0.86 -1.36 6.75
N VAL A 22 0.05 -0.55 7.42
CA VAL A 22 0.19 0.91 7.40
C VAL A 22 1.55 1.32 8.00
N GLU A 23 1.94 0.71 9.11
CA GLU A 23 3.22 1.02 9.75
C GLU A 23 4.41 0.69 8.83
N LEU A 24 4.38 -0.46 8.17
CA LEU A 24 5.43 -0.79 7.19
C LEU A 24 5.40 0.13 5.99
N ALA A 25 4.22 0.51 5.50
CA ALA A 25 4.11 1.45 4.39
C ALA A 25 4.68 2.82 4.74
N LYS A 26 4.48 3.29 5.97
CA LYS A 26 5.10 4.52 6.47
C LYS A 26 6.62 4.40 6.44
N GLU A 27 7.14 3.25 6.86
CA GLU A 27 8.57 2.98 6.82
C GLU A 27 9.11 2.98 5.38
N LEU A 28 8.38 2.35 4.46
CA LEU A 28 8.75 2.35 3.04
C LEU A 28 8.82 3.77 2.49
N LYS A 29 7.89 4.62 2.88
CA LYS A 29 7.91 6.04 2.48
C LYS A 29 9.16 6.74 3.01
N GLN A 30 9.50 6.54 4.28
CA GLN A 30 10.69 7.13 4.88
C GLN A 30 11.97 6.65 4.22
N LEU A 31 11.99 5.39 3.77
CA LEU A 31 13.13 4.80 3.08
C LEU A 31 13.22 5.21 1.60
N GLY A 32 12.25 5.97 1.10
CA GLY A 32 12.28 6.51 -0.25
C GLY A 32 11.75 5.59 -1.33
N ILE A 33 10.73 4.79 -1.02
CA ILE A 33 10.12 3.93 -2.05
C ILE A 33 9.73 4.75 -3.27
N PRO A 34 10.14 4.34 -4.49
CA PRO A 34 9.82 5.09 -5.70
C PRO A 34 8.36 4.90 -6.09
N TRP A 35 7.60 5.99 -6.13
CA TRP A 35 6.22 5.97 -6.59
C TRP A 35 5.78 7.36 -7.02
N VAL A 36 4.77 7.39 -7.88
CA VAL A 36 4.09 8.61 -8.29
C VAL A 36 2.60 8.35 -8.15
N PRO A 37 1.84 9.26 -7.51
CA PRO A 37 0.40 9.08 -7.39
C PRO A 37 -0.26 8.91 -8.77
N HIS A 38 -1.09 7.88 -8.90
CA HIS A 38 -1.83 7.62 -10.14
C HIS A 38 -3.11 6.86 -9.84
N VAL A 39 -4.01 6.81 -10.81
CA VAL A 39 -5.24 6.02 -10.70
C VAL A 39 -4.86 4.55 -10.43
N GLY A 40 -5.49 3.96 -9.43
CA GLY A 40 -5.23 2.58 -9.04
C GLY A 40 -4.40 2.42 -7.77
N CYS A 41 -3.90 3.52 -7.21
CA CYS A 41 -3.17 3.46 -5.94
C CYS A 41 -4.13 3.47 -4.75
N PHE A 42 -3.82 2.67 -3.73
CA PHE A 42 -4.39 2.85 -2.40
C PHE A 42 -3.42 3.69 -1.58
N VAL A 43 -3.97 4.62 -0.81
CA VAL A 43 -3.16 5.55 -0.04
C VAL A 43 -3.74 5.72 1.36
N TRP A 44 -2.87 6.01 2.32
CA TRP A 44 -3.26 6.33 3.69
C TRP A 44 -3.08 7.84 3.91
N ASP A 45 -4.15 8.48 4.37
CA ASP A 45 -4.18 9.91 4.65
C ASP A 45 -3.84 10.14 6.12
N ALA A 46 -2.54 10.25 6.41
CA ALA A 46 -2.04 10.35 7.78
C ALA A 46 -2.55 11.57 8.54
N GLU A 47 -2.75 12.68 7.84
CA GLU A 47 -3.11 13.96 8.46
C GLU A 47 -4.61 14.25 8.41
N GLY A 48 -5.41 13.34 7.84
CA GLY A 48 -6.85 13.56 7.74
C GLY A 48 -7.23 14.73 6.85
N ILE A 49 -6.48 14.95 5.78
CA ILE A 49 -6.72 16.07 4.86
C ILE A 49 -7.98 15.84 4.01
N ILE A 50 -8.23 14.57 3.66
CA ILE A 50 -9.39 14.20 2.86
C ILE A 50 -10.63 14.18 3.76
N ASP A 51 -11.62 14.99 3.41
CA ASP A 51 -12.84 15.13 4.20
C ASP A 51 -13.94 14.15 3.81
N ALA A 52 -13.79 13.48 2.67
CA ALA A 52 -14.77 12.51 2.20
C ALA A 52 -14.64 11.19 2.97
N GLY A 53 -15.78 10.52 3.20
CA GLY A 53 -15.77 9.20 3.80
C GLY A 53 -15.17 8.15 2.87
N SER A 54 -14.60 7.11 3.45
CA SER A 54 -14.03 6.00 2.70
C SER A 54 -14.75 4.70 3.08
N PRO A 55 -14.99 3.79 2.11
CA PRO A 55 -15.52 2.46 2.43
C PRO A 55 -14.48 1.52 3.05
N PHE A 56 -13.21 1.93 3.06
CA PHE A 56 -12.11 1.14 3.60
C PHE A 56 -11.85 1.53 5.07
N PRO A 57 -10.98 0.78 5.77
CA PRO A 57 -10.57 1.16 7.13
C PRO A 57 -10.06 2.59 7.21
N GLU A 58 -9.95 3.10 8.42
CA GLU A 58 -9.68 4.51 8.69
C GLU A 58 -8.61 5.15 7.82
N ASN A 59 -9.00 6.23 7.13
CA ASN A 59 -8.11 7.06 6.33
C ASN A 59 -7.43 6.37 5.14
N ILE A 60 -7.94 5.20 4.72
CA ILE A 60 -7.47 4.55 3.51
C ILE A 60 -8.39 4.92 2.35
N TYR A 61 -7.78 5.40 1.26
CA TYR A 61 -8.50 5.86 0.08
C TYR A 61 -7.94 5.22 -1.18
N PHE A 62 -8.81 5.03 -2.15
CA PHE A 62 -8.43 4.56 -3.48
C PHE A 62 -8.45 5.73 -4.45
N ILE A 63 -7.36 5.91 -5.20
CA ILE A 63 -7.30 6.98 -6.20
C ILE A 63 -8.03 6.50 -7.45
N LEU A 64 -9.26 6.96 -7.62
CA LEU A 64 -10.05 6.72 -8.82
C LEU A 64 -10.03 7.95 -9.71
N SER A 65 -10.21 9.14 -9.13
CA SER A 65 -10.15 10.40 -9.85
C SER A 65 -8.93 11.18 -9.40
N LEU A 66 -7.88 11.15 -10.20
CA LEU A 66 -6.66 11.90 -9.90
C LEU A 66 -6.90 13.41 -9.82
N PRO A 67 -7.71 14.02 -10.74
CA PRO A 67 -8.02 15.45 -10.62
C PRO A 67 -8.65 15.86 -9.29
N ARG A 68 -9.50 15.00 -8.70
CA ARG A 68 -10.11 15.30 -7.40
C ARG A 68 -9.08 15.37 -6.30
N PHE A 69 -8.13 14.42 -6.30
CA PHE A 69 -7.04 14.40 -5.33
C PHE A 69 -6.12 15.61 -5.52
N ILE A 70 -5.80 15.95 -6.75
CA ILE A 70 -4.99 17.13 -7.04
C ILE A 70 -5.68 18.38 -6.52
N SER A 71 -7.00 18.47 -6.69
CA SER A 71 -7.78 19.62 -6.17
C SER A 71 -7.68 19.72 -4.64
N ILE A 72 -7.66 18.57 -3.95
CA ILE A 72 -7.57 18.56 -2.47
C ILE A 72 -6.16 18.94 -2.01
N PHE A 73 -5.13 18.40 -2.64
CA PHE A 73 -3.74 18.52 -2.19
C PHE A 73 -2.96 19.65 -2.89
N GLY A 74 -3.43 20.08 -4.05
CA GLY A 74 -2.80 21.15 -4.82
C GLY A 74 -1.92 20.70 -5.97
N SER A 75 -1.26 19.56 -5.85
CA SER A 75 -0.37 19.04 -6.89
C SER A 75 -0.10 17.55 -6.66
N ILE A 76 0.48 16.89 -7.67
CA ILE A 76 0.96 15.52 -7.56
C ILE A 76 2.05 15.41 -6.50
N GLU A 77 2.95 16.39 -6.49
CA GLU A 77 4.05 16.43 -5.52
C GLU A 77 3.52 16.55 -4.08
N ALA A 78 2.52 17.39 -3.87
CA ALA A 78 1.90 17.52 -2.55
C ALA A 78 1.18 16.24 -2.13
N MET A 79 0.51 15.55 -3.06
CA MET A 79 -0.09 14.25 -2.80
C MET A 79 0.96 13.25 -2.33
N ARG A 80 2.05 13.16 -3.08
CA ARG A 80 3.14 12.23 -2.76
C ARG A 80 3.75 12.51 -1.39
N GLU A 81 3.88 13.79 -1.06
CA GLU A 81 4.43 14.22 0.23
C GLU A 81 3.51 13.88 1.40
N LYS A 82 2.20 14.08 1.23
CA LYS A 82 1.23 13.96 2.32
C LYS A 82 0.63 12.57 2.48
N LEU A 83 0.55 11.79 1.39
CA LEU A 83 -0.05 10.48 1.40
C LEU A 83 1.00 9.38 1.51
N VAL A 84 0.59 8.27 2.10
CA VAL A 84 1.44 7.07 2.20
C VAL A 84 0.89 6.03 1.23
N LEU A 85 1.71 5.59 0.28
CA LEU A 85 1.33 4.53 -0.65
C LEU A 85 1.14 3.22 0.11
N LEU A 86 0.02 2.55 -0.15
CA LEU A 86 -0.26 1.21 0.36
C LEU A 86 -0.29 0.26 -0.84
N PRO A 87 0.87 -0.30 -1.24
CA PRO A 87 0.90 -1.19 -2.40
C PRO A 87 0.01 -2.42 -2.20
N THR A 88 -0.75 -2.77 -3.24
CA THR A 88 -1.42 -4.06 -3.28
C THR A 88 -0.39 -5.16 -3.47
N TRP A 89 -0.80 -6.42 -3.36
CA TRP A 89 0.09 -7.55 -3.64
C TRP A 89 0.75 -7.40 -5.01
N HIS A 90 -0.04 -7.14 -6.05
CA HIS A 90 0.48 -7.00 -7.40
C HIS A 90 1.46 -5.84 -7.52
N GLN A 91 1.10 -4.67 -6.97
CA GLN A 91 1.95 -3.49 -6.99
C GLN A 91 3.25 -3.74 -6.23
N ALA A 92 3.16 -4.38 -5.07
CA ALA A 92 4.33 -4.72 -4.27
C ALA A 92 5.27 -5.64 -5.04
N ARG A 93 4.74 -6.61 -5.78
CA ARG A 93 5.54 -7.51 -6.62
C ARG A 93 6.24 -6.76 -7.74
N LEU A 94 5.55 -5.80 -8.37
CA LEU A 94 6.17 -4.95 -9.38
C LEU A 94 7.30 -4.11 -8.79
N LEU A 95 7.09 -3.56 -7.60
CA LEU A 95 8.13 -2.81 -6.89
C LEU A 95 9.33 -3.68 -6.54
N CYS A 96 9.10 -4.93 -6.13
CA CYS A 96 10.18 -5.87 -5.88
C CYS A 96 11.06 -6.03 -7.12
N ARG A 97 10.46 -6.21 -8.28
CA ARG A 97 11.22 -6.35 -9.53
C ARG A 97 12.03 -5.10 -9.84
N ARG A 98 11.45 -3.92 -9.63
CA ARG A 98 12.15 -2.65 -9.85
C ARG A 98 13.35 -2.47 -8.91
N LEU A 99 13.27 -3.03 -7.71
CA LEU A 99 14.35 -2.93 -6.73
C LEU A 99 15.34 -4.10 -6.81
N GLY A 100 15.20 -4.99 -7.80
CA GLY A 100 16.11 -6.10 -8.00
C GLY A 100 15.91 -7.27 -7.06
N ILE A 101 14.73 -7.38 -6.43
CA ILE A 101 14.40 -8.53 -5.60
C ILE A 101 13.97 -9.67 -6.52
N GLU A 102 14.69 -10.79 -6.46
CA GLU A 102 14.42 -11.93 -7.32
C GLU A 102 13.17 -12.69 -6.88
N ASP A 103 12.49 -13.31 -7.84
CA ASP A 103 11.28 -14.10 -7.58
C ASP A 103 11.51 -15.20 -6.56
N LYS A 104 12.71 -15.79 -6.55
CA LYS A 104 13.08 -16.82 -5.58
C LYS A 104 12.99 -16.31 -4.15
N GLU A 105 13.42 -15.08 -3.90
CA GLU A 105 13.36 -14.48 -2.56
C GLU A 105 11.93 -14.36 -2.06
N ILE A 106 11.00 -14.11 -2.99
CA ILE A 106 9.57 -14.05 -2.66
C ILE A 106 9.02 -15.46 -2.44
N ALA A 107 9.42 -16.42 -3.27
CA ALA A 107 9.00 -17.81 -3.10
C ALA A 107 9.45 -18.37 -1.75
N ASP A 108 10.61 -17.97 -1.25
CA ASP A 108 11.13 -18.40 0.03
C ASP A 108 10.23 -18.00 1.21
N ILE A 109 9.38 -16.99 1.04
CA ILE A 109 8.41 -16.57 2.06
C ILE A 109 7.48 -17.75 2.44
N TRP A 110 7.03 -18.50 1.43
CA TRP A 110 6.14 -19.64 1.66
C TRP A 110 6.88 -20.92 2.10
N THR A 111 8.16 -20.99 1.81
CA THR A 111 8.97 -22.19 2.12
C THR A 111 9.06 -22.42 3.63
N PHE A 112 9.13 -21.34 4.40
CA PHE A 112 9.31 -21.44 5.86
C PHE A 112 8.00 -21.31 6.63
N GLY A 113 6.90 -20.97 5.97
CA GLY A 113 5.60 -20.85 6.59
C GLY A 113 4.77 -22.11 6.36
N LEU A 114 4.20 -22.65 7.42
CA LEU A 114 3.29 -23.81 7.29
C LEU A 114 1.97 -23.34 6.69
N THR A 115 1.46 -22.22 7.17
CA THR A 115 0.24 -21.61 6.66
C THR A 115 0.38 -20.09 6.82
N MET A 116 0.16 -19.39 5.74
CA MET A 116 0.28 -17.92 5.75
C MET A 116 -0.96 -17.33 5.11
N ASN A 117 -1.67 -16.49 5.85
CA ASN A 117 -2.83 -15.81 5.27
C ASN A 117 -2.36 -14.64 4.37
N PRO A 118 -3.24 -14.14 3.48
CA PRO A 118 -2.86 -13.07 2.55
C PRO A 118 -2.31 -11.81 3.20
N GLY A 119 -2.79 -11.46 4.40
CA GLY A 119 -2.26 -10.31 5.14
C GLY A 119 -0.82 -10.52 5.56
N ASP A 120 -0.47 -11.73 6.02
CA ASP A 120 0.90 -12.07 6.39
C ASP A 120 1.82 -12.09 5.17
N GLU A 121 1.32 -12.59 4.03
CA GLU A 121 2.07 -12.60 2.77
C GLU A 121 2.42 -11.17 2.35
N LEU A 122 1.45 -10.27 2.37
CA LEU A 122 1.67 -8.88 1.98
C LEU A 122 2.65 -8.20 2.92
N GLN A 123 2.53 -8.45 4.23
CA GLN A 123 3.47 -7.92 5.22
C GLN A 123 4.89 -8.39 4.92
N ALA A 124 5.06 -9.66 4.59
CA ALA A 124 6.38 -10.23 4.27
C ALA A 124 6.98 -9.58 3.02
N VAL A 125 6.15 -9.32 2.00
CA VAL A 125 6.61 -8.63 0.78
C VAL A 125 7.02 -7.19 1.11
N TYR A 126 6.23 -6.49 1.92
CA TYR A 126 6.60 -5.13 2.36
C TYR A 126 7.94 -5.16 3.10
N GLN A 127 8.17 -6.17 3.93
CA GLN A 127 9.42 -6.30 4.66
C GLN A 127 10.61 -6.49 3.70
N LYS A 128 10.42 -7.28 2.63
CA LYS A 128 11.44 -7.44 1.59
C LYS A 128 11.75 -6.12 0.89
N LEU A 129 10.72 -5.33 0.60
CA LEU A 129 10.91 -4.00 0.02
C LEU A 129 11.70 -3.09 0.96
N ALA A 130 11.37 -3.09 2.24
CA ALA A 130 12.08 -2.29 3.24
C ALA A 130 13.55 -2.69 3.33
N ASP A 131 13.83 -3.99 3.35
CA ASP A 131 15.19 -4.50 3.41
C ASP A 131 16.00 -4.07 2.18
N ALA A 132 15.40 -4.15 1.00
CA ALA A 132 16.06 -3.74 -0.24
C ALA A 132 16.35 -2.24 -0.27
N LEU A 133 15.45 -1.43 0.28
CA LEU A 133 15.65 0.03 0.35
C LEU A 133 16.73 0.41 1.37
N ARG A 134 16.85 -0.35 2.47
CA ARG A 134 17.91 -0.13 3.47
C ARG A 134 19.28 -0.57 2.94
N HIS A 135 19.31 -1.59 2.11
CA HIS A 135 20.53 -2.17 1.56
C HIS A 135 20.42 -2.23 0.04
N PRO A 136 20.57 -1.06 -0.64
CA PRO A 136 20.39 -1.02 -2.10
C PRO A 136 21.29 -2.01 -2.82
N ARG A 137 20.73 -2.66 -3.82
CA ARG A 137 21.46 -3.60 -4.67
C ARG A 137 22.13 -2.86 -5.81
N SER A 138 23.36 -3.19 -6.06
CA SER A 138 24.12 -2.61 -7.16
C SER A 138 23.89 -3.37 -8.47
#